data_2a699b39ddc506e8a2adaafc16c8ca40
#
_entry.id   2a699b39ddc506e8a2adaafc16c8ca40
#
_cell.length_a   1.000
_cell.length_b   1.000
_cell.length_c   1.000
_cell.angle_alpha   90.00
_cell.angle_beta   90.00
_cell.angle_gamma   90.00
#
_symmetry.space_group_name_H-M   'P 1'
#
loop_
_entity.id
_entity.type
_entity.pdbx_description
1 polymer ?
#
loop_
_entity_poly.entity_id
_entity_poly.type
_entity_poly.pdbx_seq_one_letter_code
_entity_poly.pdbx_strand_id
1 'polypeptide(L)'
;MTGFTVRGFNHTGFVVTDLDRAIGFFRDLLGFEVLSRAPRDPALMGRMTRLPQPELEIVHLQGPGHRIELLHYATNGIRNADQPRVYDDGAAHVALDVDDMDAAVAASAAHGLELVGEVVTIDAGPNRGRKVVYLQSAYGLTIELIGPPPAG
;
A
#
# COMPACT_ATOMS: atom_id res chain seq x y z
N MET A 1 -13.50 17.89 -26.06
CA MET A 1 -12.16 17.26 -25.90
C MET A 1 -11.51 17.89 -24.66
N THR A 2 -11.02 17.07 -23.72
CA THR A 2 -10.25 17.57 -22.57
C THR A 2 -8.91 18.08 -23.07
N GLY A 3 -8.46 19.26 -22.63
CA GLY A 3 -7.19 19.89 -23.07
C GLY A 3 -5.92 19.19 -22.55
N PHE A 4 -6.00 17.96 -22.03
CA PHE A 4 -4.88 17.18 -21.49
C PHE A 4 -5.04 15.67 -21.78
N THR A 5 -3.94 14.94 -21.62
CA THR A 5 -3.91 13.46 -21.75
C THR A 5 -3.24 12.86 -20.53
N VAL A 6 -3.86 11.85 -19.91
CA VAL A 6 -3.22 11.01 -18.88
C VAL A 6 -2.27 10.04 -19.60
N ARG A 7 -0.98 10.09 -19.25
CA ARG A 7 0.07 9.28 -19.90
C ARG A 7 0.34 7.94 -19.22
N GLY A 8 -0.18 7.74 -18.02
CA GLY A 8 -0.01 6.48 -17.26
C GLY A 8 -0.12 6.70 -15.75
N PHE A 9 0.07 5.62 -15.02
CA PHE A 9 0.20 5.67 -13.56
C PHE A 9 1.64 6.01 -13.18
N ASN A 10 1.84 6.90 -12.21
CA ASN A 10 3.17 7.22 -11.70
C ASN A 10 3.52 6.36 -10.48
N HIS A 11 2.68 6.39 -9.45
CA HIS A 11 2.84 5.62 -8.20
C HIS A 11 1.51 5.52 -7.45
N THR A 12 1.48 4.63 -6.45
CA THR A 12 0.47 4.61 -5.38
C THR A 12 1.12 5.07 -4.09
N GLY A 13 0.54 6.06 -3.41
CA GLY A 13 1.04 6.61 -2.16
C GLY A 13 0.30 6.07 -0.94
N PHE A 14 1.05 5.70 0.11
CA PHE A 14 0.52 5.33 1.43
C PHE A 14 1.10 6.25 2.49
N VAL A 15 0.24 6.88 3.28
CA VAL A 15 0.66 7.56 4.51
C VAL A 15 0.74 6.53 5.62
N VAL A 16 1.94 6.33 6.18
CA VAL A 16 2.20 5.29 7.18
C VAL A 16 2.68 5.90 8.50
N THR A 17 2.38 5.22 9.59
CA THR A 17 2.81 5.66 10.94
C THR A 17 4.17 5.10 11.32
N ASP A 18 4.62 4.02 10.65
CA ASP A 18 5.92 3.37 10.85
C ASP A 18 6.55 3.09 9.49
N LEU A 19 7.48 3.96 9.10
CA LEU A 19 8.10 3.93 7.78
C LEU A 19 9.00 2.70 7.62
N ASP A 20 9.75 2.32 8.67
CA ASP A 20 10.69 1.22 8.58
C ASP A 20 9.98 -0.13 8.47
N ARG A 21 8.87 -0.32 9.18
CA ARG A 21 8.03 -1.52 9.02
C ARG A 21 7.41 -1.59 7.63
N ALA A 22 6.92 -0.47 7.11
CA ALA A 22 6.35 -0.42 5.76
C ALA A 22 7.42 -0.72 4.69
N ILE A 23 8.63 -0.17 4.83
CA ILE A 23 9.76 -0.49 3.95
C ILE A 23 10.08 -1.99 4.03
N GLY A 24 10.16 -2.55 5.24
CA GLY A 24 10.43 -3.98 5.45
C GLY A 24 9.42 -4.87 4.73
N PHE A 25 8.14 -4.54 4.79
CA PHE A 25 7.10 -5.28 4.06
C PHE A 25 7.36 -5.27 2.54
N PHE A 26 7.54 -4.11 1.93
CA PHE A 26 7.73 -4.03 0.49
C PHE A 26 9.10 -4.54 0.04
N ARG A 27 10.20 -4.18 0.74
CA ARG A 27 11.55 -4.55 0.36
C ARG A 27 11.90 -5.99 0.73
N ASP A 28 11.72 -6.36 2.01
CA ASP A 28 12.28 -7.61 2.54
C ASP A 28 11.37 -8.81 2.25
N LEU A 29 10.04 -8.60 2.24
CA LEU A 29 9.08 -9.64 1.91
C LEU A 29 8.77 -9.69 0.41
N LEU A 30 8.43 -8.54 -0.20
CA LEU A 30 7.95 -8.52 -1.57
C LEU A 30 9.05 -8.27 -2.62
N GLY A 31 10.29 -8.04 -2.18
CA GLY A 31 11.43 -7.86 -3.08
C GLY A 31 11.43 -6.54 -3.86
N PHE A 32 10.74 -5.51 -3.38
CA PHE A 32 10.76 -4.20 -4.02
C PHE A 32 12.11 -3.52 -3.80
N GLU A 33 12.58 -2.80 -4.79
CA GLU A 33 13.80 -1.99 -4.71
C GLU A 33 13.50 -0.61 -4.11
N VAL A 34 14.26 -0.21 -3.09
CA VAL A 34 14.21 1.16 -2.56
C VAL A 34 14.97 2.09 -3.49
N LEU A 35 14.27 2.96 -4.19
CA LEU A 35 14.87 3.92 -5.12
C LEU A 35 15.41 5.16 -4.42
N SER A 36 14.70 5.62 -3.38
CA SER A 36 15.10 6.82 -2.62
C SER A 36 14.42 6.85 -1.28
N ARG A 37 15.09 7.47 -0.30
CA ARG A 37 14.55 7.84 1.01
C ARG A 37 15.09 9.22 1.36
N ALA A 38 14.19 10.19 1.55
CA ALA A 38 14.62 11.55 1.88
C ALA A 38 13.52 12.37 2.56
N PRO A 39 13.91 13.29 3.47
CA PRO A 39 13.01 14.31 3.96
C PRO A 39 12.60 15.26 2.81
N ARG A 40 11.50 15.94 3.00
CA ARG A 40 11.00 16.95 2.06
C ARG A 40 11.08 18.34 2.69
N ASP A 41 11.26 19.35 1.83
CA ASP A 41 11.24 20.75 2.25
C ASP A 41 9.86 21.10 2.87
N PRO A 42 9.83 21.49 4.17
CA PRO A 42 8.56 21.81 4.85
C PRO A 42 7.79 22.97 4.19
N ALA A 43 8.48 23.94 3.64
CA ALA A 43 7.83 25.09 2.98
C ALA A 43 7.13 24.66 1.68
N LEU A 44 7.78 23.79 0.90
CA LEU A 44 7.18 23.21 -0.31
C LEU A 44 5.97 22.34 0.05
N MET A 45 6.14 21.45 1.01
CA MET A 45 5.06 20.54 1.43
C MET A 45 3.90 21.28 2.08
N GLY A 46 4.18 22.33 2.83
CA GLY A 46 3.14 23.20 3.40
C GLY A 46 2.26 23.84 2.34
N ARG A 47 2.84 24.27 1.21
CA ARG A 47 2.07 24.81 0.08
C ARG A 47 1.21 23.75 -0.61
N MET A 48 1.69 22.52 -0.69
CA MET A 48 0.96 21.40 -1.31
C MET A 48 -0.17 20.88 -0.43
N THR A 49 0.06 20.77 0.89
CA THR A 49 -0.85 20.11 1.82
C THR A 49 -1.70 21.05 2.67
N ARG A 50 -1.37 22.35 2.68
CA ARG A 50 -1.92 23.37 3.59
C ARG A 50 -1.62 23.10 5.07
N LEU A 51 -0.66 22.23 5.37
CA LEU A 51 -0.17 22.01 6.72
C LEU A 51 0.93 23.03 7.06
N PRO A 52 0.95 23.59 8.28
CA PRO A 52 2.01 24.50 8.67
C PRO A 52 3.32 23.72 8.91
N GLN A 53 4.33 23.94 8.05
CA GLN A 53 5.68 23.38 8.19
C GLN A 53 5.71 21.86 8.47
N PRO A 54 5.10 20.98 7.64
CA PRO A 54 5.05 19.55 7.92
C PRO A 54 6.45 18.91 7.83
N GLU A 55 6.79 18.10 8.82
CA GLU A 55 7.95 17.23 8.77
C GLU A 55 7.56 15.92 8.06
N LEU A 56 7.99 15.78 6.83
CA LEU A 56 7.65 14.65 5.95
C LEU A 56 8.92 13.95 5.46
N GLU A 57 8.97 12.65 5.64
CA GLU A 57 9.92 11.77 4.96
C GLU A 57 9.19 10.93 3.91
N ILE A 58 9.78 10.80 2.71
CA ILE A 58 9.21 10.02 1.60
C ILE A 58 10.21 8.95 1.17
N VAL A 59 9.69 7.75 0.94
CA VAL A 59 10.40 6.62 0.34
C VAL A 59 9.71 6.21 -0.95
N HIS A 60 10.49 6.06 -2.02
CA HIS A 60 10.00 5.47 -3.26
C HIS A 60 10.55 4.06 -3.40
N LEU A 61 9.67 3.11 -3.71
CA LEU A 61 10.03 1.72 -3.98
C LEU A 61 9.52 1.31 -5.36
N GLN A 62 10.32 0.52 -6.07
CA GLN A 62 9.97 -0.04 -7.37
C GLN A 62 9.66 -1.53 -7.23
N GLY A 63 8.45 -1.90 -7.57
CA GLY A 63 8.02 -3.29 -7.72
C GLY A 63 7.78 -3.68 -9.17
N PRO A 64 7.28 -4.89 -9.41
CA PRO A 64 6.92 -5.36 -10.75
C PRO A 64 5.84 -4.44 -11.38
N GLY A 65 6.24 -3.69 -12.42
CA GLY A 65 5.33 -2.84 -13.19
C GLY A 65 4.74 -1.63 -12.46
N HIS A 66 5.03 -1.41 -11.17
CA HIS A 66 4.44 -0.32 -10.40
C HIS A 66 5.38 0.23 -9.33
N ARG A 67 5.17 1.50 -8.99
CA ARG A 67 5.92 2.20 -7.94
C ARG A 67 5.03 2.47 -6.74
N ILE A 68 5.60 2.27 -5.54
CA ILE A 68 4.99 2.65 -4.27
C ILE A 68 5.73 3.87 -3.71
N GLU A 69 4.97 4.81 -3.17
CA GLU A 69 5.47 5.94 -2.39
C GLU A 69 4.97 5.79 -0.95
N LEU A 70 5.90 5.71 0.01
CA LEU A 70 5.57 5.72 1.43
C LEU A 70 5.84 7.10 1.99
N LEU A 71 4.86 7.66 2.68
CA LEU A 71 4.90 8.99 3.28
C LEU A 71 4.76 8.87 4.79
N HIS A 72 5.69 9.46 5.52
CA HIS A 72 5.62 9.53 6.99
C HIS A 72 5.66 10.99 7.45
N TYR A 73 4.54 11.44 8.01
CA TYR A 73 4.45 12.75 8.65
C TYR A 73 4.80 12.61 10.14
N ALA A 74 5.98 13.09 10.55
CA ALA A 74 6.45 12.98 11.94
C ALA A 74 5.64 13.90 12.88
N THR A 75 5.28 15.09 12.38
CA THR A 75 4.50 16.09 13.09
C THR A 75 3.29 16.51 12.26
N ASN A 76 2.28 17.08 12.92
CA ASN A 76 1.08 17.68 12.31
C ASN A 76 0.08 16.70 11.65
N GLY A 77 0.27 15.40 11.75
CA GLY A 77 -0.75 14.45 11.35
C GLY A 77 -1.84 14.33 12.41
N ILE A 78 -3.10 14.62 12.09
CA ILE A 78 -4.21 14.04 12.85
C ILE A 78 -4.14 12.55 12.54
N ARG A 79 -3.58 11.79 13.47
CA ARG A 79 -3.61 10.34 13.37
C ARG A 79 -5.03 9.92 13.67
N ASN A 80 -5.73 9.37 12.68
CA ASN A 80 -6.95 8.66 12.97
C ASN A 80 -6.57 7.52 13.93
N ALA A 81 -7.25 7.44 15.07
CA ALA A 81 -7.01 6.38 16.05
C ALA A 81 -7.25 5.00 15.41
N ASP A 82 -8.14 4.94 14.43
CA ASP A 82 -8.50 3.73 13.71
C ASP A 82 -8.16 3.89 12.21
N GLN A 83 -7.47 2.90 11.67
CA GLN A 83 -7.28 2.79 10.22
C GLN A 83 -8.66 2.56 9.57
N PRO A 84 -8.94 3.19 8.39
CA PRO A 84 -10.17 2.92 7.66
C PRO A 84 -10.35 1.42 7.42
N ARG A 85 -11.55 0.92 7.70
CA ARG A 85 -11.90 -0.45 7.35
C ARG A 85 -11.97 -0.58 5.82
N VAL A 86 -11.77 -1.75 5.28
CA VAL A 86 -11.75 -1.97 3.82
C VAL A 86 -13.05 -1.56 3.10
N TYR A 87 -14.13 -1.37 3.83
CA TYR A 87 -15.46 -0.97 3.33
C TYR A 87 -15.88 0.45 3.75
N ASP A 88 -15.02 1.23 4.37
CA ASP A 88 -15.32 2.64 4.67
C ASP A 88 -15.13 3.51 3.42
N ASP A 89 -15.96 4.53 3.28
CA ASP A 89 -15.84 5.48 2.18
C ASP A 89 -14.45 6.13 2.17
N GLY A 90 -13.79 6.09 1.00
CA GLY A 90 -12.43 6.59 0.84
C GLY A 90 -11.33 5.59 1.19
N ALA A 91 -11.66 4.38 1.68
CA ALA A 91 -10.68 3.32 1.83
C ALA A 91 -10.10 2.94 0.46
N ALA A 92 -8.79 2.71 0.43
CA ALA A 92 -8.09 2.29 -0.78
C ALA A 92 -7.12 1.16 -0.44
N HIS A 93 -6.83 0.33 -1.42
CA HIS A 93 -5.86 -0.75 -1.31
C HIS A 93 -5.04 -0.89 -2.60
N VAL A 94 -3.94 -1.60 -2.50
CA VAL A 94 -3.20 -2.10 -3.66
C VAL A 94 -3.39 -3.61 -3.72
N ALA A 95 -3.70 -4.12 -4.91
CA ALA A 95 -3.81 -5.56 -5.16
C ALA A 95 -2.52 -6.10 -5.77
N LEU A 96 -2.03 -7.21 -5.23
CA LEU A 96 -0.79 -7.86 -5.64
C LEU A 96 -1.08 -9.30 -6.06
N ASP A 97 -0.63 -9.69 -7.23
CA ASP A 97 -0.65 -11.09 -7.68
C ASP A 97 0.45 -11.88 -6.97
N VAL A 98 0.08 -13.00 -6.36
CA VAL A 98 0.99 -13.93 -5.70
C VAL A 98 0.86 -15.32 -6.29
N ASP A 99 1.94 -16.07 -6.30
CA ASP A 99 1.98 -17.45 -6.79
C ASP A 99 1.58 -18.49 -5.74
N ASP A 100 1.77 -18.16 -4.45
CA ASP A 100 1.39 -19.00 -3.31
C ASP A 100 0.67 -18.15 -2.25
N MET A 101 -0.65 -18.28 -2.16
CA MET A 101 -1.49 -17.52 -1.24
C MET A 101 -1.17 -17.84 0.23
N ASP A 102 -1.00 -19.13 0.56
CA ASP A 102 -0.81 -19.54 1.94
C ASP A 102 0.57 -19.09 2.47
N ALA A 103 1.60 -19.20 1.64
CA ALA A 103 2.93 -18.69 1.95
C ALA A 103 2.93 -17.15 2.07
N ALA A 104 2.26 -16.45 1.16
CA ALA A 104 2.19 -14.98 1.18
C ALA A 104 1.45 -14.46 2.42
N VAL A 105 0.34 -15.06 2.82
CA VAL A 105 -0.39 -14.72 4.05
C VAL A 105 0.48 -14.96 5.28
N ALA A 106 1.09 -16.14 5.41
CA ALA A 106 1.94 -16.48 6.55
C ALA A 106 3.14 -15.54 6.68
N ALA A 107 3.80 -15.21 5.56
CA ALA A 107 4.94 -14.31 5.55
C ALA A 107 4.53 -12.85 5.85
N SER A 108 3.36 -12.40 5.40
CA SER A 108 2.82 -11.06 5.67
C SER A 108 2.56 -10.83 7.17
N ALA A 109 2.14 -11.86 7.90
CA ALA A 109 1.94 -11.80 9.35
C ALA A 109 3.22 -11.44 10.11
N ALA A 110 4.39 -11.93 9.67
CA ALA A 110 5.68 -11.58 10.26
C ALA A 110 6.04 -10.09 10.11
N HIS A 111 5.43 -9.41 9.13
CA HIS A 111 5.56 -7.96 8.92
C HIS A 111 4.40 -7.16 9.54
N GLY A 112 3.53 -7.81 10.34
CA GLY A 112 2.43 -7.17 11.06
C GLY A 112 1.25 -6.78 10.16
N LEU A 113 1.01 -7.52 9.08
CA LEU A 113 -0.22 -7.47 8.33
C LEU A 113 -1.11 -8.63 8.75
N GLU A 114 -2.33 -8.34 9.15
CA GLU A 114 -3.30 -9.30 9.62
C GLU A 114 -4.44 -9.45 8.61
N LEU A 115 -5.05 -10.63 8.58
CA LEU A 115 -6.23 -10.90 7.79
C LEU A 115 -7.40 -10.01 8.28
N VAL A 116 -8.07 -9.33 7.35
CA VAL A 116 -9.31 -8.60 7.64
C VAL A 116 -10.50 -9.56 7.74
N GLY A 117 -10.49 -10.58 6.91
CA GLY A 117 -11.49 -11.63 6.87
C GLY A 117 -10.82 -12.98 6.64
N GLU A 118 -11.35 -13.78 5.73
CA GLU A 118 -10.80 -15.08 5.35
C GLU A 118 -10.37 -15.10 3.88
N VAL A 119 -9.51 -16.05 3.52
CA VAL A 119 -9.17 -16.30 2.12
C VAL A 119 -10.37 -16.94 1.43
N VAL A 120 -10.88 -16.28 0.41
CA VAL A 120 -12.05 -16.74 -0.35
C VAL A 120 -11.69 -17.02 -1.80
N THR A 121 -12.49 -17.89 -2.45
CA THR A 121 -12.41 -18.09 -3.91
C THR A 121 -13.47 -17.22 -4.59
N ILE A 122 -13.02 -16.42 -5.55
CA ILE A 122 -13.90 -15.55 -6.33
C ILE A 122 -14.78 -16.41 -7.25
N ASP A 123 -16.09 -16.19 -7.21
CA ASP A 123 -17.08 -16.96 -7.97
C ASP A 123 -17.50 -16.30 -9.29
N ALA A 124 -17.18 -15.00 -9.48
CA ALA A 124 -17.57 -14.22 -10.66
C ALA A 124 -16.53 -13.13 -11.02
N GLY A 125 -16.67 -12.54 -12.21
CA GLY A 125 -15.86 -11.42 -12.68
C GLY A 125 -14.47 -11.83 -13.19
N PRO A 126 -13.58 -10.84 -13.41
CA PRO A 126 -12.25 -11.06 -14.03
C PRO A 126 -11.33 -12.00 -13.25
N ASN A 127 -11.49 -12.06 -11.92
CA ASN A 127 -10.68 -12.89 -11.03
C ASN A 127 -11.37 -14.21 -10.64
N ARG A 128 -12.42 -14.64 -11.36
CA ARG A 128 -13.15 -15.88 -11.06
C ARG A 128 -12.18 -17.08 -10.94
N GLY A 129 -12.36 -17.86 -9.89
CA GLY A 129 -11.59 -19.05 -9.59
C GLY A 129 -10.28 -18.75 -8.85
N ARG A 130 -9.89 -17.49 -8.70
CA ARG A 130 -8.71 -17.09 -7.95
C ARG A 130 -9.03 -16.94 -6.45
N LYS A 131 -8.06 -17.25 -5.60
CA LYS A 131 -8.14 -16.93 -4.18
C LYS A 131 -7.86 -15.45 -3.96
N VAL A 132 -8.55 -14.82 -3.01
CA VAL A 132 -8.34 -13.42 -2.66
C VAL A 132 -8.46 -13.23 -1.15
N VAL A 133 -7.73 -12.25 -0.61
CA VAL A 133 -7.81 -11.85 0.79
C VAL A 133 -7.38 -10.40 0.96
N TYR A 134 -7.97 -9.70 1.93
CA TYR A 134 -7.49 -8.41 2.40
C TYR A 134 -6.63 -8.56 3.65
N LEU A 135 -5.50 -7.86 3.65
CA LEU A 135 -4.61 -7.72 4.79
C LEU A 135 -4.54 -6.25 5.21
N GLN A 136 -4.52 -6.01 6.51
CA GLN A 136 -4.28 -4.67 7.06
C GLN A 136 -3.18 -4.70 8.11
N SER A 137 -2.38 -3.63 8.14
CA SER A 137 -1.39 -3.39 9.18
C SER A 137 -1.87 -2.28 10.13
N ALA A 138 -1.42 -2.29 11.38
CA ALA A 138 -1.66 -1.19 12.33
C ALA A 138 -0.92 0.11 11.96
N TYR A 139 -0.08 0.10 10.93
CA TYR A 139 0.74 1.25 10.52
C TYR A 139 0.35 1.87 9.18
N GLY A 140 -0.83 1.54 8.62
CA GLY A 140 -1.43 2.30 7.51
C GLY A 140 -1.47 1.59 6.15
N LEU A 141 -1.13 0.31 6.06
CA LEU A 141 -1.24 -0.44 4.80
C LEU A 141 -2.54 -1.23 4.74
N THR A 142 -3.20 -1.18 3.58
CA THR A 142 -4.26 -2.11 3.17
C THR A 142 -3.84 -2.75 1.86
N ILE A 143 -3.68 -4.05 1.86
CA ILE A 143 -3.19 -4.86 0.73
C ILE A 143 -4.23 -5.93 0.41
N GLU A 144 -4.52 -6.11 -0.87
CA GLU A 144 -5.26 -7.27 -1.37
C GLU A 144 -4.25 -8.24 -2.00
N LEU A 145 -4.29 -9.50 -1.60
CA LEU A 145 -3.54 -10.55 -2.29
C LEU A 145 -4.47 -11.33 -3.20
N ILE A 146 -4.00 -11.58 -4.41
CA ILE A 146 -4.72 -12.35 -5.43
C ILE A 146 -3.85 -13.53 -5.83
N GLY A 147 -4.31 -14.74 -5.49
CA GLY A 147 -3.60 -15.99 -5.80
C GLY A 147 -3.64 -16.36 -7.28
N PRO A 148 -2.93 -17.41 -7.69
CA PRO A 148 -2.95 -17.87 -9.06
C PRO A 148 -4.35 -18.36 -9.46
N PRO A 149 -4.65 -18.43 -10.76
CA PRO A 149 -5.85 -19.12 -11.23
C PRO A 149 -5.78 -20.60 -10.80
N PRO A 150 -6.94 -21.27 -10.60
CA PRO A 150 -6.94 -22.70 -10.31
C PRO A 150 -6.17 -23.46 -11.40
N ALA A 151 -5.42 -24.49 -10.96
CA ALA A 151 -4.78 -25.40 -11.90
C ALA A 151 -5.85 -26.00 -12.81
N GLY A 152 -5.71 -25.83 -14.12
CA GLY A 152 -6.63 -26.32 -15.13
C GLY A 152 -6.58 -27.86 -15.24
#